data_e406e5390934d26b76e1b0bc7762b23e
#
_entry.id   e406e5390934d26b76e1b0bc7762b23e
#
_cell.length_a   1.000
_cell.length_b   1.000
_cell.length_c   1.000
_cell.angle_alpha   90.00
_cell.angle_beta   90.00
_cell.angle_gamma   90.00
#
_symmetry.space_group_name_H-M   'P 1'
#
loop_
_entity.id
_entity.type
_entity.pdbx_description
1 polymer ?
#
loop_
_entity_poly.entity_id
_entity_poly.type
_entity_poly.pdbx_seq_one_letter_code
_entity_poly.pdbx_strand_id
1 'polypeptide(L)'
;MTVNRPGRTVKAALLLAAVALPASMLTTPTSASAANSLSMLGADVSSAQRAIDLGAKYYDANGTAKDPLDILKSAGVNYVRLRIWNNPASGYNNKAKVLAYAKQVKAKGLKLLVDFHYSDTWADPGKQYKPAAWSSHGISQLQTDVYNYTYDVCNSLKSQGTTPDSVQIGNEINVGMLWDDGKVVNNNFTNLGLLLKSGYNATKACNSGTKVIIHTADADSDAHARWFYDGIKAQGVNWDITGLSYYCMWHGTLANMGSVVSDMKSRYGKDVIIAETAYPFTTSDADSTANSVTSGCSGYPLTWAGQGAEFTAVQNTARSAGAIGVFYWEPTWYAVAGNGWDPADINNSGDGWDNMAIFNWTGQVNPDVKWIP
;
A
#
# COMPACT_ATOMS: atom_id res chain seq x y z
N MET A 1 -86.11 60.94 -31.14
CA MET A 1 -86.37 62.20 -30.37
C MET A 1 -85.45 62.28 -29.22
N THR A 2 -84.76 63.46 -29.14
CA THR A 2 -84.11 64.13 -27.97
C THR A 2 -83.01 63.27 -27.24
N VAL A 3 -81.79 63.56 -27.51
CA VAL A 3 -80.84 64.51 -26.90
C VAL A 3 -80.82 64.52 -25.35
N ASN A 4 -79.75 64.09 -24.76
CA ASN A 4 -78.93 64.95 -23.88
C ASN A 4 -77.58 64.33 -23.44
N ARG A 5 -76.51 65.06 -23.64
CA ARG A 5 -75.26 64.99 -22.86
C ARG A 5 -75.38 65.78 -21.60
N PRO A 6 -74.65 65.75 -20.54
CA PRO A 6 -73.15 65.79 -20.49
C PRO A 6 -72.52 65.10 -19.27
N GLY A 7 -71.22 65.26 -19.15
CA GLY A 7 -70.52 65.14 -17.88
C GLY A 7 -69.14 64.48 -17.95
N ARG A 8 -68.12 65.27 -18.26
CA ARG A 8 -66.69 64.87 -18.07
C ARG A 8 -66.29 64.97 -16.61
N THR A 9 -65.82 63.92 -16.04
CA THR A 9 -64.97 64.00 -14.83
C THR A 9 -63.67 63.33 -15.08
N VAL A 10 -62.59 64.08 -15.04
CA VAL A 10 -61.21 63.69 -15.14
C VAL A 10 -60.83 63.06 -13.82
N LYS A 11 -60.46 61.80 -13.79
CA LYS A 11 -59.75 61.20 -12.64
C LYS A 11 -58.31 60.99 -13.02
N ALA A 12 -57.42 61.70 -12.35
CA ALA A 12 -55.97 61.51 -12.42
C ALA A 12 -55.58 60.12 -11.94
N ALA A 13 -54.90 59.37 -12.82
CA ALA A 13 -54.28 58.13 -12.45
C ALA A 13 -52.84 58.39 -11.98
N LEU A 14 -52.58 58.13 -10.69
CA LEU A 14 -51.20 58.05 -10.18
C LEU A 14 -50.57 56.77 -10.72
N LEU A 15 -49.52 56.90 -11.54
CA LEU A 15 -48.62 55.81 -11.85
C LEU A 15 -47.65 55.61 -10.69
N LEU A 16 -47.79 54.49 -9.93
CA LEU A 16 -46.71 53.97 -9.09
C LEU A 16 -45.71 53.21 -9.96
N ALA A 17 -44.53 53.79 -10.13
CA ALA A 17 -43.39 53.09 -10.68
C ALA A 17 -42.82 52.11 -9.68
N ALA A 18 -43.01 50.83 -9.84
CA ALA A 18 -42.34 49.78 -9.09
C ALA A 18 -40.88 49.68 -9.56
N VAL A 19 -39.94 50.11 -8.73
CA VAL A 19 -38.51 49.89 -8.94
C VAL A 19 -38.21 48.42 -8.54
N ALA A 20 -37.99 47.56 -9.52
CA ALA A 20 -37.49 46.20 -9.31
C ALA A 20 -35.98 46.29 -9.02
N LEU A 21 -35.61 46.02 -7.76
CA LEU A 21 -34.24 45.76 -7.34
C LEU A 21 -33.79 44.41 -7.92
N PRO A 22 -32.60 44.29 -8.55
CA PRO A 22 -32.09 43.02 -8.94
C PRO A 22 -31.74 42.18 -7.70
N ALA A 23 -32.29 40.98 -7.60
CA ALA A 23 -31.88 39.98 -6.60
C ALA A 23 -30.46 39.58 -6.91
N SER A 24 -29.49 40.05 -6.13
CA SER A 24 -28.13 39.54 -6.12
C SER A 24 -28.17 38.08 -5.69
N MET A 25 -27.99 37.17 -6.63
CA MET A 25 -27.69 35.76 -6.30
C MET A 25 -26.37 35.74 -5.55
N LEU A 26 -26.43 35.56 -4.26
CA LEU A 26 -25.28 35.12 -3.45
C LEU A 26 -24.92 33.70 -3.91
N THR A 27 -23.96 33.60 -4.81
CA THR A 27 -23.28 32.34 -5.04
C THR A 27 -22.48 32.04 -3.79
N THR A 28 -22.98 31.12 -2.96
CA THR A 28 -22.15 30.52 -1.90
C THR A 28 -20.93 29.92 -2.58
N PRO A 29 -19.71 30.28 -2.14
CA PRO A 29 -18.54 29.60 -2.66
C PRO A 29 -18.68 28.12 -2.28
N THR A 30 -18.82 27.25 -3.27
CA THR A 30 -18.60 25.82 -3.07
C THR A 30 -17.19 25.70 -2.53
N SER A 31 -17.07 25.30 -1.26
CA SER A 31 -15.77 24.95 -0.68
C SER A 31 -15.13 23.95 -1.63
N ALA A 32 -14.06 24.36 -2.31
CA ALA A 32 -13.23 23.42 -3.04
C ALA A 32 -12.83 22.37 -2.01
N SER A 33 -13.29 21.12 -2.21
CA SER A 33 -12.81 19.99 -1.42
C SER A 33 -11.28 20.02 -1.54
N ALA A 34 -10.61 20.08 -0.40
CA ALA A 34 -9.15 19.99 -0.40
C ALA A 34 -8.77 18.76 -1.23
N ALA A 35 -7.96 18.95 -2.24
CA ALA A 35 -7.53 17.86 -3.10
C ALA A 35 -6.92 16.77 -2.20
N ASN A 36 -7.40 15.54 -2.31
CA ASN A 36 -6.82 14.42 -1.58
C ASN A 36 -5.32 14.36 -1.91
N SER A 37 -4.49 14.15 -0.91
CA SER A 37 -3.04 13.99 -1.09
C SER A 37 -2.58 12.65 -0.53
N LEU A 38 -1.56 12.07 -1.17
CA LEU A 38 -0.90 10.87 -0.66
C LEU A 38 0.13 11.27 0.38
N SER A 39 -0.11 10.94 1.64
CA SER A 39 0.80 11.21 2.76
C SER A 39 1.80 10.07 3.02
N MET A 40 1.52 8.87 2.50
CA MET A 40 2.37 7.68 2.58
C MET A 40 2.89 7.34 1.18
N LEU A 41 4.04 7.91 0.83
CA LEU A 41 4.74 7.70 -0.43
C LEU A 41 5.79 6.62 -0.22
N GLY A 42 5.43 5.37 -0.47
CA GLY A 42 6.15 4.22 0.04
C GLY A 42 6.96 3.45 -0.97
N ALA A 43 8.01 2.79 -0.47
CA ALA A 43 8.78 1.79 -1.19
C ALA A 43 9.06 0.58 -0.27
N ASP A 44 8.76 -0.64 -0.73
CA ASP A 44 9.26 -1.84 -0.08
C ASP A 44 10.65 -2.15 -0.61
N VAL A 45 11.64 -2.16 0.27
CA VAL A 45 13.04 -2.36 -0.09
C VAL A 45 13.67 -3.55 0.65
N SER A 46 12.87 -4.55 0.92
CA SER A 46 13.25 -5.69 1.76
C SER A 46 14.40 -6.52 1.20
N SER A 47 14.62 -6.53 -0.13
CA SER A 47 15.74 -7.19 -0.80
C SER A 47 17.03 -6.35 -0.83
N ALA A 48 16.93 -5.03 -0.62
CA ALA A 48 18.05 -4.10 -0.80
C ALA A 48 19.25 -4.40 0.08
N GLN A 49 19.03 -4.77 1.37
CA GLN A 49 20.14 -5.02 2.29
C GLN A 49 21.02 -6.18 1.81
N ARG A 50 20.40 -7.25 1.30
CA ARG A 50 21.16 -8.37 0.76
C ARG A 50 21.90 -7.97 -0.53
N ALA A 51 21.24 -7.27 -1.43
CA ALA A 51 21.89 -6.76 -2.64
C ALA A 51 23.13 -5.94 -2.30
N ILE A 52 23.04 -5.03 -1.34
CA ILE A 52 24.16 -4.19 -0.88
C ILE A 52 25.29 -5.05 -0.28
N ASP A 53 24.94 -6.02 0.59
CA ASP A 53 25.90 -6.94 1.20
C ASP A 53 26.65 -7.78 0.13
N LEU A 54 26.01 -8.06 -1.01
CA LEU A 54 26.58 -8.74 -2.19
C LEU A 54 27.35 -7.79 -3.13
N GLY A 55 27.44 -6.49 -2.82
CA GLY A 55 28.19 -5.52 -3.60
C GLY A 55 27.41 -4.78 -4.68
N ALA A 56 26.08 -4.89 -4.69
CA ALA A 56 25.22 -4.11 -5.57
C ALA A 56 25.52 -2.61 -5.44
N LYS A 57 25.46 -1.90 -6.56
CA LYS A 57 25.64 -0.45 -6.61
C LYS A 57 24.38 0.17 -7.20
N TYR A 58 24.00 1.30 -6.63
CA TYR A 58 22.85 2.07 -7.08
C TYR A 58 23.30 3.45 -7.52
N TYR A 59 22.79 3.91 -8.65
CA TYR A 59 23.16 5.19 -9.25
C TYR A 59 21.91 6.05 -9.42
N ASP A 60 22.05 7.33 -9.11
CA ASP A 60 21.02 8.32 -9.38
C ASP A 60 20.86 8.59 -10.89
N ALA A 61 19.91 9.45 -11.26
CA ALA A 61 19.64 9.79 -12.66
C ALA A 61 20.85 10.42 -13.40
N ASN A 62 21.83 10.95 -12.67
CA ASN A 62 23.06 11.52 -13.21
C ASN A 62 24.21 10.51 -13.25
N GLY A 63 24.00 9.26 -12.90
CA GLY A 63 25.04 8.23 -12.85
C GLY A 63 25.94 8.33 -11.61
N THR A 64 25.55 9.07 -10.58
CA THR A 64 26.31 9.17 -9.33
C THR A 64 25.91 8.03 -8.40
N ALA A 65 26.90 7.27 -7.92
CA ALA A 65 26.67 6.18 -6.95
C ALA A 65 26.20 6.75 -5.61
N LYS A 66 25.09 6.22 -5.10
CA LYS A 66 24.44 6.61 -3.83
C LYS A 66 23.80 5.42 -3.15
N ASP A 67 23.51 5.59 -1.87
CA ASP A 67 22.62 4.71 -1.12
C ASP A 67 21.22 4.69 -1.78
N PRO A 68 20.61 3.53 -2.03
CA PRO A 68 19.31 3.45 -2.67
C PRO A 68 18.21 4.20 -1.91
N LEU A 69 18.27 4.28 -0.57
CA LEU A 69 17.31 5.06 0.21
C LEU A 69 17.43 6.57 -0.06
N ASP A 70 18.62 7.09 -0.35
CA ASP A 70 18.80 8.50 -0.72
C ASP A 70 18.25 8.78 -2.12
N ILE A 71 18.43 7.85 -3.05
CA ILE A 71 17.88 7.94 -4.41
C ILE A 71 16.36 7.93 -4.34
N LEU A 72 15.77 6.97 -3.64
CA LEU A 72 14.32 6.85 -3.45
C LEU A 72 13.74 8.08 -2.75
N LYS A 73 14.38 8.57 -1.70
CA LYS A 73 13.98 9.82 -1.02
C LYS A 73 13.99 11.01 -1.96
N SER A 74 14.99 11.13 -2.82
CA SER A 74 15.07 12.18 -3.84
C SER A 74 13.97 12.04 -4.92
N ALA A 75 13.47 10.82 -5.14
CA ALA A 75 12.34 10.56 -6.03
C ALA A 75 10.97 10.81 -5.37
N GLY A 76 10.93 11.17 -4.07
CA GLY A 76 9.72 11.52 -3.33
C GLY A 76 9.30 10.53 -2.25
N VAL A 77 10.01 9.41 -2.06
CA VAL A 77 9.69 8.43 -1.00
C VAL A 77 9.83 9.08 0.37
N ASN A 78 8.83 8.90 1.23
CA ASN A 78 8.84 9.31 2.62
C ASN A 78 8.57 8.15 3.59
N TYR A 79 8.28 6.95 3.05
CA TYR A 79 7.93 5.77 3.83
C TYR A 79 8.66 4.54 3.28
N VAL A 80 9.21 3.71 4.14
CA VAL A 80 9.86 2.44 3.78
C VAL A 80 9.08 1.29 4.38
N ARG A 81 8.75 0.29 3.57
CA ARG A 81 8.19 -0.98 4.01
C ARG A 81 9.29 -2.03 4.04
N LEU A 82 9.34 -2.80 5.13
CA LEU A 82 10.25 -3.93 5.33
C LEU A 82 9.45 -5.15 5.76
N ARG A 83 9.46 -6.21 4.94
CA ARG A 83 8.91 -7.50 5.36
C ARG A 83 9.77 -8.12 6.44
N ILE A 84 9.12 -8.87 7.32
CA ILE A 84 9.82 -9.65 8.33
C ILE A 84 9.32 -11.10 8.34
N TRP A 85 10.27 -12.02 8.27
CA TRP A 85 10.11 -13.45 8.45
C TRP A 85 10.57 -13.88 9.83
N ASN A 86 10.03 -14.99 10.33
CA ASN A 86 10.36 -15.45 11.67
C ASN A 86 11.78 -16.01 11.77
N ASN A 87 12.10 -17.04 11.00
CA ASN A 87 13.43 -17.66 10.96
C ASN A 87 13.78 -18.15 9.55
N PRO A 88 13.98 -17.23 8.59
CA PRO A 88 14.28 -17.59 7.21
C PRO A 88 15.63 -18.30 7.09
N ALA A 89 15.72 -19.32 6.24
CA ALA A 89 16.94 -20.09 6.00
C ALA A 89 18.10 -19.23 5.51
N SER A 90 17.79 -18.18 4.72
CA SER A 90 18.78 -17.21 4.20
C SER A 90 19.40 -16.32 5.27
N GLY A 91 18.75 -16.18 6.45
CA GLY A 91 19.12 -15.21 7.47
C GLY A 91 18.80 -13.75 7.13
N TYR A 92 18.26 -13.45 5.94
CA TYR A 92 17.78 -12.11 5.56
C TYR A 92 16.29 -11.95 5.86
N ASN A 93 15.85 -10.70 6.05
CA ASN A 93 14.48 -10.37 6.48
C ASN A 93 14.08 -10.95 7.85
N ASN A 94 15.01 -11.48 8.63
CA ASN A 94 14.79 -11.83 10.02
C ASN A 94 14.80 -10.58 10.92
N LYS A 95 14.43 -10.75 12.20
CA LYS A 95 14.38 -9.66 13.17
C LYS A 95 15.70 -8.86 13.22
N ALA A 96 16.86 -9.52 13.26
CA ALA A 96 18.16 -8.86 13.39
C ALA A 96 18.45 -7.95 12.18
N LYS A 97 18.20 -8.44 10.96
CA LYS A 97 18.40 -7.67 9.72
C LYS A 97 17.41 -6.51 9.63
N VAL A 98 16.13 -6.72 9.95
CA VAL A 98 15.11 -5.64 9.97
C VAL A 98 15.48 -4.56 10.99
N LEU A 99 15.92 -4.93 12.20
CA LEU A 99 16.41 -3.98 13.21
C LEU A 99 17.59 -3.15 12.70
N ALA A 100 18.55 -3.79 12.03
CA ALA A 100 19.73 -3.10 11.48
C ALA A 100 19.34 -2.11 10.39
N TYR A 101 18.48 -2.54 9.45
CA TYR A 101 18.08 -1.69 8.33
C TYR A 101 17.13 -0.55 8.77
N ALA A 102 16.28 -0.79 9.77
CA ALA A 102 15.43 0.25 10.35
C ALA A 102 16.23 1.45 10.89
N LYS A 103 17.45 1.23 11.41
CA LYS A 103 18.33 2.34 11.82
C LYS A 103 18.72 3.23 10.64
N GLN A 104 19.04 2.62 9.49
CA GLN A 104 19.37 3.35 8.28
C GLN A 104 18.16 4.14 7.77
N VAL A 105 16.99 3.51 7.70
CA VAL A 105 15.72 4.15 7.32
C VAL A 105 15.44 5.38 8.18
N LYS A 106 15.49 5.23 9.50
CA LYS A 106 15.20 6.33 10.44
C LYS A 106 16.28 7.42 10.42
N ALA A 107 17.55 7.07 10.24
CA ALA A 107 18.64 8.04 10.11
C ALA A 107 18.48 8.97 8.90
N LYS A 108 17.80 8.49 7.85
CA LYS A 108 17.44 9.30 6.66
C LYS A 108 16.16 10.11 6.83
N GLY A 109 15.50 10.03 8.02
CA GLY A 109 14.24 10.73 8.31
C GLY A 109 13.03 10.11 7.60
N LEU A 110 13.14 8.86 7.15
CA LEU A 110 12.05 8.13 6.53
C LEU A 110 11.18 7.46 7.60
N LYS A 111 9.89 7.31 7.32
CA LYS A 111 8.96 6.53 8.13
C LYS A 111 9.14 5.03 7.85
N LEU A 112 8.71 4.21 8.81
CA LEU A 112 8.90 2.76 8.77
C LEU A 112 7.56 2.03 8.90
N LEU A 113 7.28 1.16 7.95
CA LEU A 113 6.26 0.11 7.99
C LEU A 113 6.97 -1.25 8.10
N VAL A 114 6.60 -2.04 9.09
CA VAL A 114 7.07 -3.44 9.21
C VAL A 114 5.94 -4.38 8.81
N ASP A 115 6.20 -5.21 7.82
CA ASP A 115 5.25 -6.17 7.27
C ASP A 115 5.51 -7.58 7.81
N PHE A 116 4.65 -8.04 8.71
CA PHE A 116 4.77 -9.35 9.34
C PHE A 116 4.15 -10.44 8.47
N HIS A 117 4.98 -11.28 7.87
CA HIS A 117 4.49 -12.47 7.14
C HIS A 117 4.05 -13.61 8.07
N TYR A 118 4.54 -13.65 9.32
CA TYR A 118 4.35 -14.76 10.26
C TYR A 118 4.66 -16.12 9.63
N SER A 119 5.75 -16.17 8.89
CA SER A 119 6.26 -17.34 8.19
C SER A 119 7.79 -17.28 8.17
N ASP A 120 8.46 -18.36 7.80
CA ASP A 120 9.90 -18.39 7.54
C ASP A 120 10.23 -18.07 6.07
N THR A 121 9.19 -17.89 5.24
CA THR A 121 9.26 -17.62 3.81
C THR A 121 8.12 -16.71 3.37
N TRP A 122 7.95 -16.55 2.07
CA TRP A 122 6.86 -15.78 1.46
C TRP A 122 5.49 -16.25 1.96
N ALA A 123 4.68 -15.29 2.38
CA ALA A 123 3.25 -15.43 2.59
C ALA A 123 2.53 -14.62 1.52
N ASP A 124 1.59 -15.24 0.80
CA ASP A 124 0.81 -14.65 -0.29
C ASP A 124 -0.57 -15.33 -0.37
N PRO A 125 -1.48 -14.92 -1.26
CA PRO A 125 -2.83 -15.49 -1.33
C PRO A 125 -2.86 -17.02 -1.58
N GLY A 126 -1.79 -17.60 -2.13
CA GLY A 126 -1.66 -19.04 -2.41
C GLY A 126 -1.01 -19.84 -1.28
N LYS A 127 -0.30 -19.19 -0.35
CA LYS A 127 0.43 -19.86 0.73
C LYS A 127 0.58 -18.97 1.96
N GLN A 128 0.23 -19.51 3.11
CA GLN A 128 0.30 -18.84 4.42
C GLN A 128 0.83 -19.83 5.46
N TYR A 129 2.04 -20.35 5.20
CA TYR A 129 2.62 -21.41 6.03
C TYR A 129 3.03 -20.89 7.40
N LYS A 130 2.75 -21.67 8.45
CA LYS A 130 3.29 -21.42 9.78
C LYS A 130 4.83 -21.45 9.76
N PRO A 131 5.50 -20.63 10.56
CA PRO A 131 6.92 -20.83 10.83
C PRO A 131 7.17 -22.24 11.35
N ALA A 132 8.32 -22.83 11.04
CA ALA A 132 8.68 -24.18 11.50
C ALA A 132 8.56 -24.33 13.04
N ALA A 133 8.94 -23.28 13.77
CA ALA A 133 8.83 -23.24 15.23
C ALA A 133 7.37 -23.29 15.75
N TRP A 134 6.38 -22.96 14.91
CA TRP A 134 4.95 -22.96 15.29
C TRP A 134 4.16 -24.07 14.60
N SER A 135 4.82 -24.95 13.86
CA SER A 135 4.15 -25.96 12.98
C SER A 135 3.17 -26.87 13.75
N SER A 136 3.49 -27.23 15.01
CA SER A 136 2.63 -28.06 15.87
C SER A 136 1.63 -27.27 16.72
N HIS A 137 1.66 -25.93 16.66
CA HIS A 137 0.81 -25.06 17.48
C HIS A 137 -0.59 -24.96 16.90
N GLY A 138 -1.61 -25.18 17.74
CA GLY A 138 -3.01 -24.89 17.41
C GLY A 138 -3.38 -23.44 17.74
N ILE A 139 -4.60 -23.06 17.44
CA ILE A 139 -5.08 -21.67 17.49
C ILE A 139 -4.82 -20.95 18.82
N SER A 140 -4.95 -21.63 19.96
CA SER A 140 -4.71 -21.03 21.28
C SER A 140 -3.25 -20.61 21.47
N GLN A 141 -2.31 -21.46 21.06
CA GLN A 141 -0.89 -21.14 21.13
C GLN A 141 -0.49 -20.12 20.08
N LEU A 142 -1.04 -20.22 18.85
CA LEU A 142 -0.76 -19.28 17.77
C LEU A 142 -1.18 -17.84 18.13
N GLN A 143 -2.24 -17.64 18.91
CA GLN A 143 -2.60 -16.30 19.43
C GLN A 143 -1.46 -15.74 20.29
N THR A 144 -0.90 -16.57 21.16
CA THR A 144 0.22 -16.17 22.01
C THR A 144 1.48 -15.90 21.19
N ASP A 145 1.75 -16.73 20.19
CA ASP A 145 2.92 -16.60 19.32
C ASP A 145 2.86 -15.32 18.49
N VAL A 146 1.72 -15.03 17.87
CA VAL A 146 1.49 -13.78 17.11
C VAL A 146 1.65 -12.56 18.02
N TYR A 147 1.05 -12.61 19.23
CA TYR A 147 1.19 -11.52 20.18
C TYR A 147 2.66 -11.29 20.56
N ASN A 148 3.32 -12.34 21.02
CA ASN A 148 4.69 -12.26 21.52
C ASN A 148 5.68 -11.83 20.46
N TYR A 149 5.59 -12.40 19.25
CA TYR A 149 6.49 -12.05 18.15
C TYR A 149 6.29 -10.60 17.69
N THR A 150 5.04 -10.16 17.52
CA THR A 150 4.73 -8.78 17.13
C THR A 150 5.22 -7.79 18.19
N TYR A 151 4.94 -8.09 19.48
CA TYR A 151 5.38 -7.24 20.58
C TYR A 151 6.90 -7.18 20.68
N ASP A 152 7.58 -8.32 20.59
CA ASP A 152 9.04 -8.42 20.69
C ASP A 152 9.76 -7.64 19.57
N VAL A 153 9.31 -7.78 18.32
CA VAL A 153 9.87 -7.00 17.20
C VAL A 153 9.62 -5.51 17.38
N CYS A 154 8.37 -5.12 17.66
CA CYS A 154 8.00 -3.72 17.85
C CYS A 154 8.78 -3.10 19.03
N ASN A 155 8.85 -3.79 20.16
CA ASN A 155 9.56 -3.30 21.35
C ASN A 155 11.07 -3.20 21.15
N SER A 156 11.66 -4.13 20.38
CA SER A 156 13.08 -4.06 20.01
C SER A 156 13.37 -2.86 19.12
N LEU A 157 12.51 -2.59 18.12
CA LEU A 157 12.58 -1.39 17.28
C LEU A 157 12.44 -0.12 18.11
N LYS A 158 11.47 -0.08 19.02
CA LYS A 158 11.25 1.05 19.93
C LYS A 158 12.44 1.29 20.84
N SER A 159 12.97 0.24 21.45
CA SER A 159 14.09 0.32 22.40
C SER A 159 15.39 0.84 21.75
N GLN A 160 15.59 0.60 20.46
CA GLN A 160 16.73 1.15 19.72
C GLN A 160 16.48 2.53 19.10
N GLY A 161 15.29 3.15 19.32
CA GLY A 161 14.94 4.47 18.81
C GLY A 161 14.37 4.47 17.37
N THR A 162 13.95 3.32 16.86
CA THR A 162 13.39 3.16 15.51
C THR A 162 11.95 2.67 15.53
N THR A 163 11.14 3.18 16.46
CA THR A 163 9.72 2.81 16.58
C THR A 163 9.04 2.81 15.20
N PRO A 164 8.35 1.74 14.81
CA PRO A 164 7.65 1.72 13.53
C PRO A 164 6.48 2.69 13.54
N ASP A 165 6.28 3.43 12.45
CA ASP A 165 5.12 4.31 12.26
C ASP A 165 3.86 3.48 11.98
N SER A 166 4.03 2.34 11.30
CA SER A 166 2.97 1.36 11.08
C SER A 166 3.52 -0.07 11.04
N VAL A 167 2.63 -1.02 11.29
CA VAL A 167 2.87 -2.45 11.12
C VAL A 167 1.75 -3.06 10.30
N GLN A 168 2.07 -4.07 9.53
CA GLN A 168 1.12 -4.88 8.78
C GLN A 168 1.02 -6.24 9.44
N ILE A 169 -0.19 -6.66 9.81
CA ILE A 169 -0.46 -7.93 10.49
C ILE A 169 -0.88 -8.97 9.45
N GLY A 170 0.08 -9.74 8.98
CA GLY A 170 -0.05 -10.65 7.85
C GLY A 170 0.12 -9.96 6.51
N ASN A 171 0.61 -10.67 5.50
CA ASN A 171 0.76 -10.22 4.13
C ASN A 171 -0.25 -10.94 3.23
N GLU A 172 -1.05 -10.19 2.48
CA GLU A 172 -2.03 -10.70 1.51
C GLU A 172 -2.87 -11.86 2.05
N ILE A 173 -3.46 -11.64 3.22
CA ILE A 173 -4.20 -12.67 3.96
C ILE A 173 -5.64 -12.90 3.47
N ASN A 174 -5.85 -12.87 2.16
CA ASN A 174 -7.13 -12.93 1.46
C ASN A 174 -8.09 -14.00 1.99
N VAL A 175 -7.56 -15.16 2.37
CA VAL A 175 -8.33 -16.27 2.96
C VAL A 175 -7.75 -16.71 4.31
N GLY A 176 -7.09 -15.79 5.02
CA GLY A 176 -6.51 -16.05 6.34
C GLY A 176 -4.99 -16.20 6.34
N MET A 177 -4.41 -16.42 7.51
CA MET A 177 -2.97 -16.55 7.76
C MET A 177 -2.68 -17.78 8.63
N LEU A 178 -1.42 -18.22 8.68
CA LEU A 178 -1.00 -19.36 9.54
C LEU A 178 -1.85 -20.62 9.30
N TRP A 179 -1.90 -21.05 8.02
CA TRP A 179 -2.71 -22.20 7.62
C TRP A 179 -2.20 -23.50 8.27
N ASP A 180 -3.13 -24.49 8.56
CA ASP A 180 -4.57 -24.40 8.29
C ASP A 180 -5.38 -23.68 9.40
N ASP A 181 -4.79 -23.47 10.60
CA ASP A 181 -5.53 -23.00 11.77
C ASP A 181 -6.21 -21.64 11.58
N GLY A 182 -5.54 -20.68 10.94
CA GLY A 182 -6.08 -19.35 10.69
C GLY A 182 -6.70 -19.18 9.30
N LYS A 183 -6.86 -20.26 8.53
CA LYS A 183 -7.51 -20.22 7.22
C LYS A 183 -9.02 -20.04 7.35
N VAL A 184 -9.57 -19.15 6.53
CA VAL A 184 -11.03 -18.96 6.46
C VAL A 184 -11.62 -20.06 5.56
N VAL A 185 -12.41 -20.93 6.16
CA VAL A 185 -13.13 -22.01 5.47
C VAL A 185 -14.63 -21.87 5.76
N ASN A 186 -15.47 -22.01 4.75
CA ASN A 186 -16.93 -21.90 4.87
C ASN A 186 -17.38 -20.59 5.57
N ASN A 187 -16.75 -19.47 5.25
CA ASN A 187 -17.02 -18.15 5.85
C ASN A 187 -16.79 -18.09 7.38
N ASN A 188 -16.00 -18.99 7.94
CA ASN A 188 -15.69 -18.98 9.36
C ASN A 188 -14.42 -18.14 9.61
N PHE A 189 -14.59 -16.91 10.07
CA PHE A 189 -13.53 -15.97 10.39
C PHE A 189 -13.05 -16.03 11.86
N THR A 190 -13.57 -16.95 12.67
CA THR A 190 -13.33 -16.97 14.11
C THR A 190 -11.84 -17.03 14.45
N ASN A 191 -11.12 -18.00 13.90
CA ASN A 191 -9.70 -18.17 14.16
C ASN A 191 -8.85 -17.01 13.64
N LEU A 192 -9.11 -16.58 12.40
CA LEU A 192 -8.45 -15.41 11.82
C LEU A 192 -8.66 -14.16 12.70
N GLY A 193 -9.90 -13.95 13.16
CA GLY A 193 -10.23 -12.83 14.04
C GLY A 193 -9.45 -12.86 15.37
N LEU A 194 -9.21 -14.04 15.93
CA LEU A 194 -8.39 -14.20 17.14
C LEU A 194 -6.92 -13.81 16.88
N LEU A 195 -6.34 -14.28 15.78
CA LEU A 195 -4.95 -13.98 15.39
C LEU A 195 -4.75 -12.49 15.12
N LEU A 196 -5.64 -11.86 14.35
CA LEU A 196 -5.57 -10.44 14.03
C LEU A 196 -5.71 -9.56 15.28
N LYS A 197 -6.59 -9.92 16.21
CA LYS A 197 -6.70 -9.23 17.50
C LYS A 197 -5.42 -9.36 18.33
N SER A 198 -4.75 -10.50 18.29
CA SER A 198 -3.47 -10.70 18.98
C SER A 198 -2.39 -9.75 18.42
N GLY A 199 -2.23 -9.67 17.10
CA GLY A 199 -1.28 -8.75 16.46
C GLY A 199 -1.61 -7.29 16.73
N TYR A 200 -2.89 -6.90 16.62
CA TYR A 200 -3.35 -5.55 16.94
C TYR A 200 -3.03 -5.16 18.39
N ASN A 201 -3.41 -6.01 19.35
CA ASN A 201 -3.19 -5.74 20.77
C ASN A 201 -1.70 -5.66 21.12
N ALA A 202 -0.86 -6.54 20.54
CA ALA A 202 0.58 -6.50 20.73
C ALA A 202 1.19 -5.18 20.23
N THR A 203 0.76 -4.73 19.06
CA THR A 203 1.19 -3.44 18.49
C THR A 203 0.81 -2.28 19.38
N LYS A 204 -0.45 -2.22 19.83
CA LYS A 204 -0.94 -1.13 20.68
C LYS A 204 -0.33 -1.15 22.09
N ALA A 205 -0.02 -2.33 22.61
CA ALA A 205 0.71 -2.49 23.88
C ALA A 205 2.17 -2.02 23.77
N CYS A 206 2.83 -2.27 22.63
CA CYS A 206 4.17 -1.77 22.36
C CYS A 206 4.17 -0.24 22.20
N ASN A 207 3.34 0.26 21.28
CA ASN A 207 3.20 1.70 21.02
C ASN A 207 1.80 2.00 20.49
N SER A 208 0.99 2.70 21.27
CA SER A 208 -0.40 3.05 20.91
C SER A 208 -0.50 3.93 19.65
N GLY A 209 0.55 4.69 19.33
CA GLY A 209 0.61 5.56 18.15
C GLY A 209 0.91 4.81 16.85
N THR A 210 1.50 3.62 16.90
CA THR A 210 1.80 2.81 15.70
C THR A 210 0.48 2.38 15.04
N LYS A 211 0.37 2.63 13.72
CA LYS A 211 -0.81 2.24 12.94
C LYS A 211 -0.76 0.77 12.58
N VAL A 212 -1.92 0.13 12.59
CA VAL A 212 -2.08 -1.28 12.21
C VAL A 212 -2.74 -1.36 10.85
N ILE A 213 -2.09 -2.04 9.92
CA ILE A 213 -2.58 -2.31 8.56
C ILE A 213 -3.02 -3.77 8.49
N ILE A 214 -4.18 -4.02 7.89
CA ILE A 214 -4.59 -5.34 7.41
C ILE A 214 -4.55 -5.30 5.90
N HIS A 215 -3.96 -6.33 5.28
CA HIS A 215 -3.59 -6.31 3.87
C HIS A 215 -4.14 -7.52 3.11
N THR A 216 -4.81 -7.24 1.99
CA THR A 216 -5.28 -8.24 1.03
C THR A 216 -4.92 -7.85 -0.40
N ALA A 217 -4.88 -8.84 -1.31
CA ALA A 217 -4.62 -8.64 -2.73
C ALA A 217 -5.92 -8.45 -3.54
N ASP A 218 -6.90 -7.70 -3.01
CA ASP A 218 -8.28 -7.64 -3.53
C ASP A 218 -8.61 -6.28 -4.19
N ALA A 219 -7.65 -5.59 -4.77
CA ALA A 219 -7.91 -4.31 -5.43
C ALA A 219 -8.73 -4.42 -6.74
N ASP A 220 -9.10 -5.62 -7.16
CA ASP A 220 -9.90 -5.92 -8.35
C ASP A 220 -11.37 -6.20 -8.06
N SER A 221 -11.73 -6.48 -6.80
CA SER A 221 -13.05 -7.00 -6.46
C SER A 221 -13.64 -6.39 -5.20
N ASP A 222 -14.57 -5.45 -5.36
CA ASP A 222 -15.39 -4.92 -4.25
C ASP A 222 -16.05 -6.04 -3.43
N ALA A 223 -16.54 -7.08 -4.10
CA ALA A 223 -17.25 -8.17 -3.44
C ALA A 223 -16.32 -8.98 -2.53
N HIS A 224 -15.11 -9.30 -3.00
CA HIS A 224 -14.16 -10.09 -2.23
C HIS A 224 -13.55 -9.26 -1.09
N ALA A 225 -13.18 -8.01 -1.36
CA ALA A 225 -12.71 -7.09 -0.34
C ALA A 225 -13.77 -6.89 0.77
N ARG A 226 -15.04 -6.69 0.41
CA ARG A 226 -16.14 -6.60 1.39
C ARG A 226 -16.30 -7.89 2.19
N TRP A 227 -16.29 -9.04 1.52
CA TRP A 227 -16.38 -10.34 2.20
C TRP A 227 -15.31 -10.48 3.28
N PHE A 228 -14.07 -10.15 2.95
CA PHE A 228 -12.96 -10.24 3.89
C PHE A 228 -13.10 -9.24 5.06
N TYR A 229 -13.23 -7.95 4.76
CA TYR A 229 -13.25 -6.91 5.80
C TYR A 229 -14.54 -6.93 6.63
N ASP A 230 -15.69 -7.31 6.07
CA ASP A 230 -16.91 -7.56 6.84
C ASP A 230 -16.73 -8.78 7.77
N GLY A 231 -16.10 -9.84 7.27
CA GLY A 231 -15.82 -11.04 8.06
C GLY A 231 -14.96 -10.74 9.29
N ILE A 232 -13.84 -10.06 9.13
CA ILE A 232 -12.98 -9.70 10.27
C ILE A 232 -13.64 -8.67 11.20
N LYS A 233 -14.38 -7.71 10.65
CA LYS A 233 -15.15 -6.74 11.44
C LYS A 233 -16.20 -7.42 12.31
N ALA A 234 -16.90 -8.43 11.79
CA ALA A 234 -17.86 -9.22 12.55
C ALA A 234 -17.22 -9.98 13.73
N GLN A 235 -15.93 -10.31 13.63
CA GLN A 235 -15.16 -10.88 14.75
C GLN A 235 -14.64 -9.82 15.75
N GLY A 236 -14.98 -8.55 15.57
CA GLY A 236 -14.51 -7.46 16.44
C GLY A 236 -13.02 -7.14 16.28
N VAL A 237 -12.46 -7.39 15.11
CA VAL A 237 -11.09 -6.98 14.77
C VAL A 237 -11.05 -5.47 14.55
N ASN A 238 -10.08 -4.80 15.16
CA ASN A 238 -9.76 -3.42 14.87
C ASN A 238 -8.54 -3.33 13.95
N TRP A 239 -8.54 -2.32 13.09
CA TRP A 239 -7.38 -1.91 12.28
C TRP A 239 -7.45 -0.41 12.03
N ASP A 240 -6.32 0.17 11.66
CA ASP A 240 -6.23 1.62 11.38
C ASP A 240 -6.29 1.91 9.88
N ILE A 241 -5.66 1.06 9.06
CA ILE A 241 -5.48 1.28 7.62
C ILE A 241 -5.81 -0.03 6.87
N THR A 242 -6.61 0.08 5.82
CA THR A 242 -6.85 -1.00 4.85
C THR A 242 -5.73 -0.98 3.81
N GLY A 243 -5.00 -2.09 3.66
CA GLY A 243 -3.97 -2.28 2.65
C GLY A 243 -4.47 -3.16 1.51
N LEU A 244 -4.16 -2.77 0.26
CA LEU A 244 -4.55 -3.50 -0.93
C LEU A 244 -3.32 -3.65 -1.85
N SER A 245 -3.10 -4.83 -2.44
CA SER A 245 -2.17 -4.96 -3.58
C SER A 245 -2.89 -4.65 -4.87
N TYR A 246 -2.23 -3.88 -5.73
CA TYR A 246 -2.69 -3.64 -7.09
C TYR A 246 -1.55 -3.84 -8.09
N TYR A 247 -1.72 -4.79 -8.96
CA TYR A 247 -0.86 -5.02 -10.11
C TYR A 247 -1.77 -5.13 -11.34
N CYS A 248 -1.64 -4.20 -12.28
CA CYS A 248 -2.57 -4.10 -13.41
C CYS A 248 -2.62 -5.37 -14.27
N MET A 249 -1.57 -6.19 -14.24
CA MET A 249 -1.50 -7.47 -14.96
C MET A 249 -2.35 -8.57 -14.32
N TRP A 250 -2.73 -8.43 -13.04
CA TRP A 250 -3.51 -9.44 -12.29
C TRP A 250 -4.82 -8.89 -11.73
N HIS A 251 -4.87 -7.61 -11.38
CA HIS A 251 -6.00 -7.00 -10.67
C HIS A 251 -6.85 -6.07 -11.56
N GLY A 252 -6.77 -6.25 -12.89
CA GLY A 252 -7.64 -5.54 -13.81
C GLY A 252 -7.35 -4.04 -13.95
N THR A 253 -8.38 -3.24 -14.14
CA THR A 253 -8.23 -1.83 -14.51
C THR A 253 -8.00 -0.91 -13.31
N LEU A 254 -7.39 0.25 -13.58
CA LEU A 254 -7.30 1.35 -12.59
C LEU A 254 -8.68 1.80 -12.10
N ALA A 255 -9.72 1.73 -12.94
CA ALA A 255 -11.08 2.05 -12.53
C ALA A 255 -11.61 1.07 -11.46
N ASN A 256 -11.32 -0.24 -11.60
CA ASN A 256 -11.67 -1.24 -10.58
C ASN A 256 -10.95 -0.92 -9.26
N MET A 257 -9.63 -0.69 -9.30
CA MET A 257 -8.85 -0.29 -8.12
C MET A 257 -9.45 0.95 -7.44
N GLY A 258 -9.79 1.98 -8.22
CA GLY A 258 -10.41 3.19 -7.69
C GLY A 258 -11.76 2.93 -7.03
N SER A 259 -12.58 2.03 -7.59
CA SER A 259 -13.85 1.59 -7.00
C SER A 259 -13.62 0.93 -5.64
N VAL A 260 -12.74 -0.07 -5.57
CA VAL A 260 -12.43 -0.79 -4.33
C VAL A 260 -11.89 0.16 -3.26
N VAL A 261 -10.95 1.04 -3.59
CA VAL A 261 -10.41 2.04 -2.64
C VAL A 261 -11.52 2.92 -2.07
N SER A 262 -12.38 3.48 -2.93
CA SER A 262 -13.50 4.33 -2.53
C SER A 262 -14.49 3.57 -1.64
N ASP A 263 -14.80 2.34 -2.00
CA ASP A 263 -15.72 1.50 -1.25
C ASP A 263 -15.17 1.15 0.14
N MET A 264 -13.93 0.69 0.22
CA MET A 264 -13.30 0.35 1.49
C MET A 264 -13.24 1.55 2.42
N LYS A 265 -12.88 2.72 1.89
CA LYS A 265 -12.85 3.96 2.67
C LYS A 265 -14.22 4.35 3.20
N SER A 266 -15.24 4.37 2.34
CA SER A 266 -16.60 4.79 2.71
C SER A 266 -17.27 3.80 3.66
N ARG A 267 -17.08 2.49 3.43
CA ARG A 267 -17.74 1.42 4.19
C ARG A 267 -17.20 1.26 5.60
N TYR A 268 -15.89 1.40 5.78
CA TYR A 268 -15.24 1.14 7.07
C TYR A 268 -14.78 2.41 7.78
N GLY A 269 -14.75 3.55 7.11
CA GLY A 269 -14.26 4.81 7.69
C GLY A 269 -12.79 4.74 8.08
N LYS A 270 -12.02 3.86 7.42
CA LYS A 270 -10.59 3.66 7.64
C LYS A 270 -9.80 4.31 6.51
N ASP A 271 -8.56 4.67 6.80
CA ASP A 271 -7.63 5.04 5.74
C ASP A 271 -7.35 3.84 4.85
N VAL A 272 -7.04 4.11 3.57
CA VAL A 272 -6.73 3.08 2.57
C VAL A 272 -5.39 3.40 1.93
N ILE A 273 -4.58 2.37 1.70
CA ILE A 273 -3.35 2.46 0.93
C ILE A 273 -3.31 1.36 -0.14
N ILE A 274 -2.64 1.65 -1.24
CA ILE A 274 -2.11 0.60 -2.11
C ILE A 274 -0.78 0.18 -1.49
N ALA A 275 -0.79 -0.99 -0.82
CA ALA A 275 0.36 -1.51 -0.07
C ALA A 275 1.43 -2.10 -0.98
N GLU A 276 1.03 -2.52 -2.19
CA GLU A 276 1.92 -3.04 -3.22
C GLU A 276 1.44 -2.67 -4.62
N THR A 277 2.38 -2.23 -5.44
CA THR A 277 2.28 -2.13 -6.90
C THR A 277 3.68 -2.15 -7.50
N ALA A 278 3.81 -2.62 -8.73
CA ALA A 278 5.03 -2.53 -9.51
C ALA A 278 4.69 -2.72 -11.00
N TYR A 279 5.59 -2.28 -11.90
CA TYR A 279 5.39 -2.43 -13.33
C TYR A 279 6.72 -2.73 -14.04
N PRO A 280 6.76 -3.65 -15.01
CA PRO A 280 7.99 -3.99 -15.70
C PRO A 280 8.42 -2.90 -16.69
N PHE A 281 9.73 -2.65 -16.74
CA PHE A 281 10.31 -1.72 -17.72
C PHE A 281 10.79 -2.41 -19.00
N THR A 282 10.81 -3.74 -19.03
CA THR A 282 11.29 -4.54 -20.17
C THR A 282 10.73 -5.95 -20.10
N THR A 283 10.78 -6.65 -21.22
CA THR A 283 10.54 -8.12 -21.30
C THR A 283 11.83 -8.93 -21.22
N SER A 284 12.99 -8.26 -21.31
CA SER A 284 14.28 -8.95 -21.22
C SER A 284 14.54 -9.40 -19.79
N ASP A 285 15.39 -10.38 -19.65
CA ASP A 285 15.78 -11.04 -18.41
C ASP A 285 17.29 -10.84 -18.20
N ALA A 286 17.71 -10.54 -16.99
CA ALA A 286 19.13 -10.30 -16.68
C ALA A 286 19.83 -11.52 -16.09
N ASP A 287 19.09 -12.50 -15.61
CA ASP A 287 19.66 -13.74 -15.07
C ASP A 287 19.06 -14.97 -15.75
N SER A 288 19.17 -16.15 -15.16
CA SER A 288 18.62 -17.39 -15.75
C SER A 288 17.22 -17.74 -15.27
N THR A 289 16.62 -16.91 -14.42
CA THR A 289 15.31 -17.15 -13.82
C THR A 289 14.26 -16.32 -14.54
N ALA A 290 13.39 -17.00 -15.27
CA ALA A 290 12.37 -16.33 -16.09
C ALA A 290 11.58 -15.29 -15.30
N ASN A 291 11.44 -14.10 -15.89
CA ASN A 291 10.63 -13.02 -15.33
C ASN A 291 9.19 -13.46 -15.05
N SER A 292 8.69 -13.14 -13.88
CA SER A 292 7.29 -13.41 -13.47
C SER A 292 6.27 -12.63 -14.30
N VAL A 293 6.68 -11.48 -14.86
CA VAL A 293 5.83 -10.59 -15.67
C VAL A 293 6.54 -10.25 -16.98
N THR A 294 5.97 -10.71 -18.10
CA THR A 294 6.52 -10.50 -19.45
C THR A 294 5.55 -9.74 -20.37
N SER A 295 4.40 -9.31 -19.85
CA SER A 295 3.41 -8.53 -20.59
C SER A 295 3.00 -7.29 -19.83
N GLY A 296 2.75 -6.20 -20.55
CA GLY A 296 2.30 -4.93 -19.98
C GLY A 296 0.79 -4.79 -19.99
N CYS A 297 0.30 -3.73 -19.34
CA CYS A 297 -1.09 -3.34 -19.34
C CYS A 297 -1.38 -2.35 -20.47
N SER A 298 -2.61 -2.34 -20.93
CA SER A 298 -3.02 -1.47 -22.05
C SER A 298 -2.71 0.01 -21.76
N GLY A 299 -2.04 0.65 -22.70
CA GLY A 299 -1.66 2.06 -22.62
C GLY A 299 -0.28 2.32 -22.01
N TYR A 300 0.38 1.31 -21.45
CA TYR A 300 1.70 1.44 -20.82
C TYR A 300 2.71 0.50 -21.48
N PRO A 301 3.60 0.99 -22.36
CA PRO A 301 4.62 0.13 -22.97
C PRO A 301 5.65 -0.33 -21.93
N LEU A 302 6.26 -1.50 -22.15
CA LEU A 302 7.34 -2.04 -21.31
C LEU A 302 8.65 -1.28 -21.59
N THR A 303 8.74 -0.09 -21.06
CA THR A 303 9.87 0.86 -21.14
C THR A 303 9.95 1.65 -19.85
N TRP A 304 11.05 2.34 -19.62
CA TRP A 304 11.18 3.26 -18.50
C TRP A 304 10.06 4.32 -18.45
N ALA A 305 9.75 4.93 -19.57
CA ALA A 305 8.65 5.89 -19.65
C ALA A 305 7.30 5.25 -19.33
N GLY A 306 7.06 4.02 -19.82
CA GLY A 306 5.82 3.29 -19.53
C GLY A 306 5.70 2.88 -18.06
N GLN A 307 6.81 2.46 -17.42
CA GLN A 307 6.86 2.16 -16.00
C GLN A 307 6.53 3.40 -15.15
N GLY A 308 7.13 4.55 -15.47
CA GLY A 308 6.85 5.82 -14.77
C GLY A 308 5.41 6.31 -15.00
N ALA A 309 4.88 6.15 -16.22
CA ALA A 309 3.52 6.54 -16.56
C ALA A 309 2.46 5.68 -15.84
N GLU A 310 2.68 4.36 -15.79
CA GLU A 310 1.79 3.42 -15.07
C GLU A 310 1.77 3.73 -13.58
N PHE A 311 2.94 3.86 -12.96
CA PHE A 311 3.02 4.18 -11.53
C PHE A 311 2.40 5.54 -11.21
N THR A 312 2.55 6.53 -12.08
CA THR A 312 1.87 7.83 -11.96
C THR A 312 0.34 7.67 -12.02
N ALA A 313 -0.15 6.83 -12.92
CA ALA A 313 -1.59 6.57 -13.06
C ALA A 313 -2.18 5.85 -11.86
N VAL A 314 -1.46 4.88 -11.28
CA VAL A 314 -1.85 4.23 -10.02
C VAL A 314 -1.96 5.27 -8.90
N GLN A 315 -0.96 6.11 -8.71
CA GLN A 315 -0.97 7.15 -7.68
C GLN A 315 -2.13 8.14 -7.85
N ASN A 316 -2.38 8.61 -9.08
CA ASN A 316 -3.45 9.53 -9.37
C ASN A 316 -4.82 8.91 -9.11
N THR A 317 -5.02 7.66 -9.51
CA THR A 317 -6.28 6.94 -9.30
C THR A 317 -6.50 6.67 -7.81
N ALA A 318 -5.50 6.18 -7.10
CA ALA A 318 -5.57 5.93 -5.65
C ALA A 318 -5.90 7.21 -4.88
N ARG A 319 -5.21 8.33 -5.20
CA ARG A 319 -5.46 9.65 -4.62
C ARG A 319 -6.90 10.11 -4.87
N SER A 320 -7.37 10.04 -6.11
CA SER A 320 -8.71 10.46 -6.49
C SER A 320 -9.79 9.63 -5.80
N ALA A 321 -9.54 8.35 -5.57
CA ALA A 321 -10.43 7.45 -4.83
C ALA A 321 -10.35 7.63 -3.30
N GLY A 322 -9.42 8.45 -2.82
CA GLY A 322 -9.29 8.80 -1.41
C GLY A 322 -8.32 7.94 -0.60
N ALA A 323 -7.42 7.18 -1.26
CA ALA A 323 -6.29 6.56 -0.59
C ALA A 323 -5.36 7.62 0.00
N ILE A 324 -4.64 7.26 1.05
CA ILE A 324 -3.63 8.10 1.69
C ILE A 324 -2.19 7.67 1.34
N GLY A 325 -2.00 6.58 0.61
CA GLY A 325 -0.66 6.12 0.28
C GLY A 325 -0.61 5.09 -0.84
N VAL A 326 0.56 5.03 -1.47
CA VAL A 326 0.92 4.02 -2.48
C VAL A 326 2.36 3.59 -2.24
N PHE A 327 2.60 2.29 -2.23
CA PHE A 327 3.91 1.67 -2.05
C PHE A 327 4.32 0.94 -3.33
N TYR A 328 5.49 1.26 -3.85
CA TYR A 328 6.12 0.47 -4.90
C TYR A 328 6.80 -0.74 -4.27
N TRP A 329 6.47 -1.95 -4.75
CA TRP A 329 7.02 -3.18 -4.21
C TRP A 329 8.34 -3.53 -4.89
N GLU A 330 9.39 -3.68 -4.08
CA GLU A 330 10.74 -4.07 -4.44
C GLU A 330 11.40 -3.26 -5.57
N PRO A 331 11.35 -1.91 -5.50
CA PRO A 331 11.97 -1.07 -6.53
C PRO A 331 13.48 -1.26 -6.64
N THR A 332 14.12 -1.81 -5.62
CA THR A 332 15.57 -1.99 -5.52
C THR A 332 16.04 -3.38 -5.91
N TRP A 333 15.14 -4.30 -6.20
CA TRP A 333 15.46 -5.69 -6.48
C TRP A 333 15.71 -5.90 -7.97
N TYR A 334 16.89 -5.47 -8.45
CA TYR A 334 17.39 -5.83 -9.77
C TYR A 334 18.33 -7.04 -9.66
N ALA A 335 18.58 -7.74 -10.77
CA ALA A 335 19.38 -8.96 -10.79
C ALA A 335 20.78 -8.74 -10.22
N VAL A 336 21.04 -9.35 -9.08
CA VAL A 336 22.33 -9.39 -8.41
C VAL A 336 22.62 -10.84 -8.05
N ALA A 337 23.72 -11.38 -8.54
CA ALA A 337 24.09 -12.77 -8.29
C ALA A 337 24.03 -13.10 -6.78
N GLY A 338 23.28 -14.14 -6.43
CA GLY A 338 23.06 -14.54 -5.05
C GLY A 338 21.95 -13.81 -4.31
N ASN A 339 21.21 -12.90 -4.94
CA ASN A 339 20.06 -12.21 -4.35
C ASN A 339 18.73 -12.77 -4.88
N GLY A 340 18.58 -14.08 -4.82
CA GLY A 340 17.44 -14.79 -5.35
C GLY A 340 16.17 -14.67 -4.51
N TRP A 341 15.07 -15.20 -5.05
CA TRP A 341 13.74 -15.11 -4.44
C TRP A 341 13.46 -16.17 -3.37
N ASP A 342 14.07 -17.37 -3.48
CA ASP A 342 13.81 -18.46 -2.54
C ASP A 342 14.73 -18.36 -1.30
N PRO A 343 14.22 -18.11 -0.10
CA PRO A 343 15.04 -18.04 1.10
C PRO A 343 15.73 -19.37 1.45
N ALA A 344 15.25 -20.51 0.93
CA ALA A 344 15.90 -21.81 1.12
C ALA A 344 17.07 -22.02 0.15
N ASP A 345 17.05 -21.36 -1.02
CA ASP A 345 18.11 -21.42 -2.04
C ASP A 345 18.42 -20.03 -2.62
N ILE A 346 18.56 -19.05 -1.76
CA ILE A 346 18.70 -17.65 -2.14
C ILE A 346 19.91 -17.33 -3.03
N ASN A 347 20.94 -18.20 -2.98
CA ASN A 347 22.14 -18.01 -3.78
C ASN A 347 21.95 -18.40 -5.26
N ASN A 348 21.00 -19.29 -5.56
CA ASN A 348 20.86 -19.89 -6.88
C ASN A 348 19.46 -19.74 -7.49
N SER A 349 18.47 -19.31 -6.70
CA SER A 349 17.08 -19.20 -7.17
C SER A 349 16.84 -18.09 -8.19
N GLY A 350 17.79 -17.16 -8.35
CA GLY A 350 17.67 -16.04 -9.28
C GLY A 350 16.59 -15.04 -8.90
N ASP A 351 16.30 -14.09 -9.78
CA ASP A 351 15.38 -12.98 -9.55
C ASP A 351 14.37 -12.83 -10.68
N GLY A 352 13.24 -13.55 -10.59
CA GLY A 352 12.13 -13.40 -11.54
C GLY A 352 11.37 -12.08 -11.44
N TRP A 353 11.86 -11.11 -10.65
CA TRP A 353 11.25 -9.79 -10.46
C TRP A 353 12.14 -8.63 -10.96
N ASP A 354 13.31 -8.93 -11.48
CA ASP A 354 14.34 -7.95 -11.81
C ASP A 354 13.89 -6.87 -12.81
N ASN A 355 13.00 -7.23 -13.73
CA ASN A 355 12.43 -6.30 -14.70
C ASN A 355 11.34 -5.36 -14.12
N MET A 356 10.91 -5.62 -12.89
CA MET A 356 9.95 -4.79 -12.14
C MET A 356 10.64 -3.73 -11.27
N ALA A 357 11.95 -3.88 -11.01
CA ALA A 357 12.73 -2.88 -10.29
C ALA A 357 12.70 -1.52 -11.01
N ILE A 358 12.91 -0.44 -10.27
CA ILE A 358 13.11 0.89 -10.89
C ILE A 358 14.59 1.18 -11.19
N PHE A 359 15.47 0.27 -10.85
CA PHE A 359 16.86 0.28 -11.23
C PHE A 359 17.08 -0.76 -12.32
N ASN A 360 17.76 -0.37 -13.40
CA ASN A 360 18.15 -1.34 -14.41
C ASN A 360 19.27 -2.26 -13.89
N TRP A 361 19.70 -3.21 -14.69
CA TRP A 361 20.68 -4.23 -14.33
C TRP A 361 22.10 -3.71 -14.11
N THR A 362 22.36 -2.42 -14.38
CA THR A 362 23.58 -1.72 -13.99
C THR A 362 23.43 -0.88 -12.73
N GLY A 363 22.24 -0.93 -12.11
CA GLY A 363 21.90 -0.15 -10.92
C GLY A 363 21.51 1.30 -11.19
N GLN A 364 21.32 1.71 -12.44
CA GLN A 364 20.87 3.05 -12.82
C GLN A 364 19.37 3.21 -12.57
N VAL A 365 18.97 4.24 -11.82
CA VAL A 365 17.54 4.50 -11.53
C VAL A 365 16.79 4.99 -12.77
N ASN A 366 15.55 4.54 -12.91
CA ASN A 366 14.60 5.11 -13.85
C ASN A 366 14.18 6.52 -13.39
N PRO A 367 14.52 7.59 -14.15
CA PRO A 367 14.20 8.94 -13.75
C PRO A 367 12.71 9.29 -13.85
N ASP A 368 11.93 8.47 -14.57
CA ASP A 368 10.50 8.72 -14.81
C ASP A 368 9.62 8.20 -13.66
N VAL A 369 10.16 7.34 -12.79
CA VAL A 369 9.44 6.88 -11.59
C VAL A 369 9.58 7.90 -10.47
N LYS A 370 8.46 8.50 -10.10
CA LYS A 370 8.38 9.52 -9.02
C LYS A 370 7.20 9.24 -8.10
N TRP A 371 7.39 9.52 -6.83
CA TRP A 371 6.32 9.56 -5.84
C TRP A 371 5.77 10.97 -5.74
N ILE A 372 4.47 11.11 -5.99
CA ILE A 372 3.78 12.41 -6.02
C ILE A 372 2.69 12.47 -4.93
N PRO A 373 2.73 13.50 -4.04
CA PRO A 373 1.80 13.65 -2.91
C PRO A 373 0.35 13.96 -3.32
#